data_a0e4afb80ff1fa1a03ddbd3d551735b2
#
_entry.id   a0e4afb80ff1fa1a03ddbd3d551735b2
#
_cell.length_a   1.000
_cell.length_b   1.000
_cell.length_c   1.000
_cell.angle_alpha   90.00
_cell.angle_beta   90.00
_cell.angle_gamma   90.00
#
_symmetry.space_group_name_H-M   'P 1'
#
loop_
_entity.id
_entity.type
_entity.pdbx_description
1 polymer ?
#
loop_
_entity_poly.entity_id
_entity_poly.type
_entity_poly.pdbx_seq_one_letter_code
_entity_poly.pdbx_strand_id
1 'polypeptide(L)'
;MLLILCLVAFRNLRADPVKWGTTTTVAPGGWGRMAALTNGNWLAVSTVFPAGTNSYLSILISSNSCRNWTAIARVQVAGRTLDNGELVVLPNGNILLTMRSLIGTTSFLLPVYVSADQGRTWTYLSNIDSSSGPGGLWEPDFLVLTSTLAVFYSNEAHPGFSQLISEKISTDGGTNWGAEIWAVAQNGGGSLRPGMPQIVRMANGNYILVFEVVNSGNADVSYKISSDATTWAGGLGTHIPCQHCGPFVTAVASGIVFLTSCENQVSFSRDFGATWQRLETPPWNLGFNFSWPALYNTGSNELAAMVTWGGVNLRFGNLVPLAPWPNPFADNFNGGTDTNWTRYDGNFGFASGTYLLNDAGTNGKALTGSEFWADGTLETDLLISTPGNAGVVFRMTNPDYTGPDAGFDYYAGLDTGGFMVFGIQSNAWSQLATTPMTVAINTTYHLKIVMQGSLFKLYAVDMNTPKVTWTNSTFARGQIGVRAFQCNASFDNVSFTNAVPTRLNVAATNGQLTFTWPFAPVNVKLYSATNLQSPLLGSPVAISPSLVNTQWTLPVQQPAASRQYYWLQGR
;
A
#
# COMPACT_ATOMS: atom_id res chain seq x y z
N MET A 1 -19.28 -39.28 -33.32
CA MET A 1 -18.38 -38.98 -32.21
C MET A 1 -17.99 -37.51 -32.37
N LEU A 2 -18.75 -36.62 -31.70
CA LEU A 2 -18.61 -35.16 -31.83
C LEU A 2 -17.62 -34.71 -30.76
N LEU A 3 -16.43 -34.27 -31.17
CA LEU A 3 -15.39 -33.73 -30.30
C LEU A 3 -15.75 -32.28 -30.02
N ILE A 4 -16.33 -32.02 -28.86
CA ILE A 4 -16.54 -30.65 -28.35
C ILE A 4 -15.21 -30.20 -27.78
N LEU A 5 -14.48 -29.37 -28.54
CA LEU A 5 -13.34 -28.63 -28.03
C LEU A 5 -13.88 -27.51 -27.09
N CYS A 6 -13.86 -27.76 -25.79
CA CYS A 6 -14.00 -26.67 -24.81
C CYS A 6 -12.73 -25.79 -24.89
N LEU A 7 -12.79 -24.69 -25.62
CA LEU A 7 -11.85 -23.59 -25.45
C LEU A 7 -12.10 -22.99 -24.05
N VAL A 8 -11.31 -23.41 -23.09
CA VAL A 8 -11.17 -22.69 -21.83
C VAL A 8 -10.39 -21.42 -22.16
N ALA A 9 -11.10 -20.33 -22.40
CA ALA A 9 -10.50 -19.02 -22.43
C ALA A 9 -9.91 -18.77 -21.03
N PHE A 10 -8.59 -18.87 -20.90
CA PHE A 10 -7.89 -18.37 -19.71
C PHE A 10 -8.09 -16.86 -19.68
N ARG A 11 -9.07 -16.42 -18.91
CA ARG A 11 -9.21 -15.02 -18.54
C ARG A 11 -7.97 -14.66 -17.72
N ASN A 12 -7.08 -13.84 -18.29
CA ASN A 12 -6.02 -13.19 -17.53
C ASN A 12 -6.65 -12.11 -16.65
N LEU A 13 -7.30 -12.55 -15.58
CA LEU A 13 -7.78 -11.66 -14.53
C LEU A 13 -6.56 -11.04 -13.87
N ARG A 14 -6.53 -9.72 -13.74
CA ARG A 14 -5.70 -9.08 -12.72
C ARG A 14 -6.09 -9.75 -11.40
N ALA A 15 -5.22 -10.58 -10.87
CA ALA A 15 -5.50 -11.22 -9.60
C ALA A 15 -5.08 -10.25 -8.51
N ASP A 16 -6.02 -9.86 -7.65
CA ASP A 16 -5.68 -9.30 -6.36
C ASP A 16 -4.60 -10.19 -5.71
N PRO A 17 -3.57 -9.62 -5.04
CA PRO A 17 -2.59 -10.42 -4.32
C PRO A 17 -3.19 -11.20 -3.15
N VAL A 18 -4.47 -11.03 -2.86
CA VAL A 18 -5.22 -11.72 -1.81
C VAL A 18 -6.55 -12.26 -2.37
N LYS A 19 -6.80 -13.54 -2.18
CA LYS A 19 -8.11 -14.15 -2.44
C LYS A 19 -8.82 -14.41 -1.11
N TRP A 20 -9.83 -13.61 -0.80
CA TRP A 20 -10.59 -13.72 0.44
C TRP A 20 -11.47 -14.97 0.49
N GLY A 21 -11.51 -15.60 1.65
CA GLY A 21 -12.24 -16.85 1.94
C GLY A 21 -13.18 -16.71 3.13
N THR A 22 -13.06 -17.65 4.07
CA THR A 22 -13.95 -17.82 5.21
C THR A 22 -13.81 -16.73 6.28
N THR A 23 -14.87 -16.59 7.08
CA THR A 23 -14.92 -15.68 8.24
C THR A 23 -15.04 -16.48 9.54
N THR A 24 -14.61 -15.87 10.65
CA THR A 24 -14.87 -16.38 12.01
C THR A 24 -15.08 -15.21 12.97
N THR A 25 -15.88 -15.43 14.01
CA THR A 25 -16.03 -14.49 15.11
C THR A 25 -14.96 -14.76 16.17
N VAL A 26 -14.29 -13.70 16.61
CA VAL A 26 -13.24 -13.76 17.64
C VAL A 26 -13.83 -13.51 19.02
N ALA A 27 -14.51 -12.38 19.20
CA ALA A 27 -14.98 -11.93 20.51
C ALA A 27 -16.20 -11.00 20.40
N PRO A 28 -17.01 -10.87 21.46
CA PRO A 28 -17.86 -9.69 21.63
C PRO A 28 -17.02 -8.44 21.89
N GLY A 29 -17.64 -7.26 21.75
CA GLY A 29 -16.99 -5.97 21.98
C GLY A 29 -16.36 -5.39 20.74
N GLY A 30 -15.27 -4.65 20.91
CA GLY A 30 -14.61 -3.91 19.84
C GLY A 30 -13.11 -3.76 20.05
N TRP A 31 -12.46 -3.03 19.14
CA TRP A 31 -11.02 -2.81 19.16
C TRP A 31 -10.23 -4.13 19.33
N GLY A 32 -10.42 -5.05 18.39
CA GLY A 32 -9.67 -6.31 18.40
C GLY A 32 -8.22 -6.12 17.99
N ARG A 33 -7.31 -6.73 18.75
CA ARG A 33 -5.88 -6.84 18.38
C ARG A 33 -5.41 -8.25 18.71
N MET A 34 -4.41 -8.74 17.97
CA MET A 34 -3.90 -10.09 18.21
C MET A 34 -2.40 -10.22 17.97
N ALA A 35 -1.78 -11.21 18.63
CA ALA A 35 -0.37 -11.53 18.52
C ALA A 35 -0.14 -13.03 18.40
N ALA A 36 0.83 -13.44 17.59
CA ALA A 36 1.28 -14.82 17.49
C ALA A 36 2.17 -15.18 18.67
N LEU A 37 1.88 -16.29 19.35
CA LEU A 37 2.70 -16.82 20.43
C LEU A 37 3.82 -17.70 19.88
N THR A 38 4.91 -17.84 20.64
CA THR A 38 6.09 -18.65 20.26
C THR A 38 5.80 -20.14 20.06
N ASN A 39 4.69 -20.64 20.61
CA ASN A 39 4.25 -22.03 20.48
C ASN A 39 3.27 -22.27 19.31
N GLY A 40 3.03 -21.28 18.45
CA GLY A 40 2.13 -21.35 17.31
C GLY A 40 0.66 -21.04 17.63
N ASN A 41 0.30 -20.83 18.89
CA ASN A 41 -1.01 -20.31 19.27
C ASN A 41 -1.11 -18.81 18.96
N TRP A 42 -2.32 -18.27 18.99
CA TRP A 42 -2.59 -16.85 18.87
C TRP A 42 -3.33 -16.34 20.09
N LEU A 43 -2.98 -15.15 20.52
CA LEU A 43 -3.68 -14.41 21.58
C LEU A 43 -4.41 -13.23 20.96
N ALA A 44 -5.63 -12.96 21.40
CA ALA A 44 -6.38 -11.78 21.02
C ALA A 44 -6.81 -11.00 22.26
N VAL A 45 -6.91 -9.70 22.12
CA VAL A 45 -7.53 -8.79 23.09
C VAL A 45 -8.69 -8.06 22.41
N SER A 46 -9.80 -7.89 23.13
CA SER A 46 -10.92 -7.04 22.71
C SER A 46 -11.42 -6.19 23.88
N THR A 47 -11.85 -4.97 23.59
CA THR A 47 -12.52 -4.10 24.56
C THR A 47 -13.98 -4.50 24.67
N VAL A 48 -14.44 -4.80 25.87
CA VAL A 48 -15.83 -5.08 26.18
C VAL A 48 -16.45 -3.88 26.89
N PHE A 49 -17.58 -3.40 26.38
CA PHE A 49 -18.32 -2.23 26.85
C PHE A 49 -19.61 -2.67 27.57
N PRO A 50 -19.56 -3.05 28.86
CA PRO A 50 -20.77 -3.46 29.57
C PRO A 50 -21.62 -2.24 29.94
N ALA A 51 -22.94 -2.39 29.90
CA ALA A 51 -23.86 -1.33 30.30
C ALA A 51 -23.66 -0.96 31.80
N GLY A 52 -23.54 0.36 32.07
CA GLY A 52 -23.50 0.90 33.44
C GLY A 52 -22.21 0.65 34.23
N THR A 53 -21.14 0.10 33.61
CA THR A 53 -19.86 -0.11 34.26
C THR A 53 -18.70 0.27 33.33
N ASN A 54 -17.49 0.39 33.91
CA ASN A 54 -16.30 0.68 33.09
C ASN A 54 -15.99 -0.47 32.14
N SER A 55 -15.50 -0.17 30.95
CA SER A 55 -14.98 -1.15 30.00
C SER A 55 -13.77 -1.90 30.55
N TYR A 56 -13.59 -3.10 30.04
CA TYR A 56 -12.49 -3.99 30.39
C TYR A 56 -11.96 -4.70 29.15
N LEU A 57 -10.79 -5.31 29.27
CA LEU A 57 -10.20 -6.10 28.21
C LEU A 57 -10.47 -7.59 28.41
N SER A 58 -11.03 -8.25 27.40
CA SER A 58 -11.16 -9.70 27.29
C SER A 58 -9.96 -10.26 26.55
N ILE A 59 -9.33 -11.29 27.11
CA ILE A 59 -8.21 -12.00 26.51
C ILE A 59 -8.65 -13.36 26.03
N LEU A 60 -8.37 -13.66 24.78
CA LEU A 60 -8.78 -14.91 24.12
C LEU A 60 -7.57 -15.61 23.52
N ILE A 61 -7.63 -16.94 23.47
CA ILE A 61 -6.61 -17.77 22.82
C ILE A 61 -7.19 -18.61 21.70
N SER A 62 -6.40 -18.78 20.63
CA SER A 62 -6.66 -19.73 19.56
C SER A 62 -5.47 -20.68 19.40
N SER A 63 -5.73 -21.98 19.31
CA SER A 63 -4.74 -23.04 19.07
C SER A 63 -4.87 -23.67 17.67
N ASN A 64 -5.66 -23.08 16.79
CA ASN A 64 -5.97 -23.63 15.46
C ASN A 64 -5.91 -22.55 14.36
N SER A 65 -4.83 -21.80 14.34
CA SER A 65 -4.57 -20.77 13.33
C SER A 65 -5.71 -19.74 13.22
N CYS A 66 -6.15 -19.21 14.36
CA CYS A 66 -7.19 -18.18 14.50
C CYS A 66 -8.61 -18.60 14.08
N ARG A 67 -8.88 -19.90 13.87
CA ARG A 67 -10.21 -20.37 13.42
C ARG A 67 -11.24 -20.42 14.54
N ASN A 68 -10.83 -20.73 15.76
CA ASN A 68 -11.70 -20.72 16.93
C ASN A 68 -10.98 -20.04 18.11
N TRP A 69 -11.76 -19.36 18.93
CA TRP A 69 -11.27 -18.57 20.05
C TRP A 69 -11.96 -18.93 21.35
N THR A 70 -11.19 -18.95 22.43
CA THR A 70 -11.68 -19.21 23.78
C THR A 70 -11.22 -18.09 24.70
N ALA A 71 -12.14 -17.46 25.41
CA ALA A 71 -11.80 -16.46 26.44
C ALA A 71 -11.10 -17.14 27.60
N ILE A 72 -9.94 -16.63 28.00
CA ILE A 72 -9.07 -17.22 29.03
C ILE A 72 -8.80 -16.30 30.21
N ALA A 73 -8.90 -14.97 30.02
CA ALA A 73 -8.66 -13.99 31.07
C ALA A 73 -9.46 -12.70 30.84
N ARG A 74 -9.51 -11.88 31.87
CA ARG A 74 -10.05 -10.53 31.86
C ARG A 74 -9.07 -9.60 32.58
N VAL A 75 -8.75 -8.47 31.95
CA VAL A 75 -7.99 -7.39 32.59
C VAL A 75 -8.92 -6.23 32.87
N GLN A 76 -9.00 -5.83 34.13
CA GLN A 76 -9.85 -4.75 34.61
C GLN A 76 -9.14 -4.02 35.76
N VAL A 77 -9.32 -2.70 35.81
CA VAL A 77 -8.79 -1.86 36.92
C VAL A 77 -9.95 -1.14 37.56
N ALA A 78 -10.05 -1.25 38.89
CA ALA A 78 -11.14 -0.64 39.63
C ALA A 78 -11.15 0.89 39.45
N GLY A 79 -12.31 1.45 39.15
CA GLY A 79 -12.51 2.88 38.93
C GLY A 79 -11.96 3.44 37.62
N ARG A 80 -11.39 2.60 36.73
CA ARG A 80 -10.84 3.03 35.44
C ARG A 80 -11.53 2.35 34.26
N THR A 81 -11.72 3.08 33.19
CA THR A 81 -12.13 2.56 31.88
C THR A 81 -10.88 2.10 31.12
N LEU A 82 -10.89 0.90 30.57
CA LEU A 82 -9.81 0.36 29.75
C LEU A 82 -10.27 0.25 28.29
N ASP A 83 -9.41 0.67 27.36
CA ASP A 83 -9.67 0.62 25.92
C ASP A 83 -8.36 0.57 25.13
N ASN A 84 -8.46 0.38 23.79
CA ASN A 84 -7.30 0.35 22.89
C ASN A 84 -6.21 -0.65 23.34
N GLY A 85 -6.62 -1.87 23.70
CA GLY A 85 -5.66 -2.90 24.11
C GLY A 85 -4.74 -3.32 22.97
N GLU A 86 -3.42 -3.40 23.25
CA GLU A 86 -2.40 -3.84 22.28
C GLU A 86 -1.48 -4.89 22.92
N LEU A 87 -1.10 -5.90 22.13
CA LEU A 87 -0.34 -7.07 22.55
C LEU A 87 1.00 -7.15 21.82
N VAL A 88 2.05 -7.53 22.55
CA VAL A 88 3.33 -7.91 21.94
C VAL A 88 3.93 -9.11 22.64
N VAL A 89 4.57 -9.99 21.87
CA VAL A 89 5.30 -11.15 22.38
C VAL A 89 6.79 -10.84 22.33
N LEU A 90 7.43 -10.89 23.48
CA LEU A 90 8.87 -10.66 23.61
C LEU A 90 9.69 -11.90 23.20
N PRO A 91 10.97 -11.76 22.83
CA PRO A 91 11.81 -12.90 22.45
C PRO A 91 11.97 -13.97 23.54
N ASN A 92 11.80 -13.63 24.81
CA ASN A 92 11.82 -14.58 25.94
C ASN A 92 10.50 -15.33 26.13
N GLY A 93 9.48 -15.08 25.29
CA GLY A 93 8.16 -15.70 25.36
C GLY A 93 7.17 -15.00 26.29
N ASN A 94 7.58 -14.00 27.08
CA ASN A 94 6.67 -13.17 27.84
C ASN A 94 5.80 -12.33 26.89
N ILE A 95 4.57 -12.06 27.32
CA ILE A 95 3.62 -11.27 26.57
C ILE A 95 3.39 -9.97 27.33
N LEU A 96 3.49 -8.85 26.64
CA LEU A 96 3.08 -7.56 27.20
C LEU A 96 1.71 -7.17 26.62
N LEU A 97 0.92 -6.54 27.47
CA LEU A 97 -0.35 -5.91 27.17
C LEU A 97 -0.28 -4.46 27.63
N THR A 98 -0.53 -3.53 26.73
CA THR A 98 -0.78 -2.13 27.08
C THR A 98 -2.16 -1.72 26.61
N MET A 99 -2.67 -0.63 27.17
CA MET A 99 -3.97 -0.09 26.82
C MET A 99 -4.07 1.38 27.25
N ARG A 100 -5.02 2.08 26.72
CA ARG A 100 -5.49 3.33 27.32
C ARG A 100 -6.26 3.01 28.59
N SER A 101 -5.90 3.65 29.70
CA SER A 101 -6.58 3.53 31.00
C SER A 101 -6.93 4.91 31.52
N LEU A 102 -8.23 5.21 31.71
CA LEU A 102 -8.70 6.56 31.97
C LEU A 102 -9.70 6.66 33.14
N ILE A 103 -9.73 7.82 33.77
CA ILE A 103 -10.79 8.27 34.67
C ILE A 103 -11.36 9.56 34.10
N GLY A 104 -12.55 9.50 33.50
CA GLY A 104 -13.16 10.64 32.82
C GLY A 104 -12.20 11.31 31.83
N THR A 105 -12.03 12.64 31.98
CA THR A 105 -11.09 13.44 31.17
C THR A 105 -9.93 13.99 32.03
N THR A 106 -9.70 13.41 33.20
CA THR A 106 -8.79 13.98 34.21
C THR A 106 -7.56 13.14 34.47
N SER A 107 -7.55 11.85 34.09
CA SER A 107 -6.40 10.97 34.32
C SER A 107 -6.29 9.96 33.19
N PHE A 108 -5.19 10.01 32.50
CA PHE A 108 -4.84 9.08 31.40
C PHE A 108 -3.53 8.37 31.75
N LEU A 109 -3.51 7.05 31.57
CA LEU A 109 -2.33 6.21 31.75
C LEU A 109 -2.21 5.27 30.56
N LEU A 110 -0.99 4.90 30.21
CA LEU A 110 -0.65 3.78 29.33
C LEU A 110 0.09 2.70 30.14
N PRO A 111 -0.64 1.91 30.97
CA PRO A 111 -0.02 0.89 31.80
C PRO A 111 0.42 -0.30 30.96
N VAL A 112 1.46 -0.99 31.42
CA VAL A 112 1.95 -2.25 30.84
C VAL A 112 1.72 -3.37 31.85
N TYR A 113 1.12 -4.44 31.39
CA TYR A 113 0.97 -5.69 32.10
C TYR A 113 1.78 -6.77 31.42
N VAL A 114 2.32 -7.71 32.20
CA VAL A 114 3.08 -8.86 31.71
C VAL A 114 2.39 -10.17 32.04
N SER A 115 2.42 -11.09 31.10
CA SER A 115 2.02 -12.50 31.28
C SER A 115 3.17 -13.42 30.88
N ALA A 116 3.49 -14.39 31.73
CA ALA A 116 4.44 -15.47 31.48
C ALA A 116 3.77 -16.83 31.20
N ASP A 117 2.43 -16.89 31.20
CA ASP A 117 1.62 -18.11 31.12
C ASP A 117 0.65 -18.11 29.93
N GLN A 118 1.07 -17.52 28.83
CA GLN A 118 0.29 -17.44 27.58
C GLN A 118 -1.02 -16.63 27.73
N GLY A 119 -1.00 -15.57 28.51
CA GLY A 119 -2.14 -14.66 28.67
C GLY A 119 -3.19 -15.07 29.70
N ARG A 120 -2.95 -16.12 30.50
CA ARG A 120 -3.90 -16.58 31.51
C ARG A 120 -3.91 -15.70 32.74
N THR A 121 -2.74 -15.21 33.16
CA THR A 121 -2.62 -14.26 34.27
C THR A 121 -1.80 -13.04 33.84
N TRP A 122 -2.12 -11.90 34.42
CA TRP A 122 -1.53 -10.61 34.09
C TRP A 122 -1.11 -9.86 35.36
N THR A 123 0.15 -9.45 35.39
CA THR A 123 0.71 -8.66 36.49
C THR A 123 1.11 -7.28 35.95
N TYR A 124 0.77 -6.24 36.69
CA TYR A 124 1.22 -4.89 36.37
C TYR A 124 2.76 -4.84 36.37
N LEU A 125 3.34 -4.28 35.33
CA LEU A 125 4.78 -4.17 35.14
C LEU A 125 5.26 -2.71 35.32
N SER A 126 4.68 -1.80 34.52
CA SER A 126 5.13 -0.40 34.47
C SER A 126 4.05 0.51 33.88
N ASN A 127 4.37 1.77 33.71
CA ASN A 127 3.57 2.74 32.98
C ASN A 127 4.43 3.44 31.93
N ILE A 128 4.00 3.42 30.67
CA ILE A 128 4.70 4.06 29.56
C ILE A 128 4.68 5.58 29.73
N ASP A 129 3.47 6.11 29.96
CA ASP A 129 3.24 7.52 30.11
C ASP A 129 1.96 7.81 30.89
N SER A 130 1.84 9.06 31.41
CA SER A 130 0.68 9.53 32.15
C SER A 130 0.38 10.99 31.84
N SER A 131 -0.90 11.33 31.80
CA SER A 131 -1.36 12.71 31.69
C SER A 131 -2.45 12.98 32.74
N SER A 132 -2.42 14.18 33.32
CA SER A 132 -3.46 14.71 34.18
C SER A 132 -3.97 16.01 33.56
N GLY A 133 -5.25 16.08 33.23
CA GLY A 133 -5.83 17.28 32.62
C GLY A 133 -6.44 16.98 31.25
N PRO A 134 -6.66 17.99 30.42
CA PRO A 134 -7.43 17.81 29.19
C PRO A 134 -6.71 17.04 28.06
N GLY A 135 -5.39 16.82 28.18
CA GLY A 135 -4.61 16.10 27.14
C GLY A 135 -4.63 14.60 27.35
N GLY A 136 -5.22 13.86 26.43
CA GLY A 136 -5.32 12.39 26.44
C GLY A 136 -4.08 11.68 25.93
N LEU A 137 -3.95 10.39 26.31
CA LEU A 137 -3.00 9.43 25.74
C LEU A 137 -3.80 8.28 25.14
N TRP A 138 -3.51 7.91 23.88
CA TRP A 138 -4.39 7.06 23.08
C TRP A 138 -3.60 6.04 22.26
N GLU A 139 -4.24 4.93 21.91
CA GLU A 139 -3.90 3.98 20.85
C GLU A 139 -2.41 3.57 20.82
N PRO A 140 -1.89 2.98 21.91
CA PRO A 140 -0.51 2.51 21.91
C PRO A 140 -0.31 1.35 20.92
N ASP A 141 0.84 1.32 20.23
CA ASP A 141 1.30 0.23 19.38
C ASP A 141 2.75 -0.15 19.72
N PHE A 142 3.04 -1.44 19.79
CA PHE A 142 4.36 -1.95 20.15
C PHE A 142 5.16 -2.41 18.94
N LEU A 143 6.47 -2.18 19.00
CA LEU A 143 7.44 -2.73 18.06
C LEU A 143 8.62 -3.38 18.79
N VAL A 144 8.82 -4.68 18.58
CA VAL A 144 10.06 -5.34 19.02
C VAL A 144 11.17 -5.02 18.03
N LEU A 145 12.21 -4.37 18.52
CA LEU A 145 13.47 -4.16 17.84
C LEU A 145 14.46 -5.29 18.18
N THR A 146 15.65 -5.29 17.60
CA THR A 146 16.61 -6.42 17.79
C THR A 146 16.92 -6.70 19.26
N SER A 147 17.05 -5.66 20.10
CA SER A 147 17.41 -5.78 21.52
C SER A 147 16.57 -4.90 22.43
N THR A 148 15.63 -4.15 21.90
CA THR A 148 14.83 -3.18 22.63
C THR A 148 13.36 -3.28 22.23
N LEU A 149 12.49 -2.64 22.97
CA LEU A 149 11.06 -2.53 22.70
C LEU A 149 10.71 -1.05 22.52
N ALA A 150 10.12 -0.70 21.40
CA ALA A 150 9.55 0.62 21.17
C ALA A 150 8.02 0.58 21.39
N VAL A 151 7.45 1.70 21.78
CA VAL A 151 6.01 1.94 21.83
C VAL A 151 5.69 3.28 21.19
N PHE A 152 4.69 3.30 20.33
CA PHE A 152 4.16 4.49 19.68
C PHE A 152 2.75 4.77 20.22
N TYR A 153 2.41 6.02 20.46
CA TYR A 153 1.08 6.38 20.98
C TYR A 153 0.71 7.82 20.61
N SER A 154 -0.59 8.07 20.52
CA SER A 154 -1.12 9.42 20.33
C SER A 154 -1.06 10.21 21.63
N ASN A 155 -0.54 11.45 21.58
CA ASN A 155 -0.30 12.28 22.74
C ASN A 155 -0.85 13.69 22.55
N GLU A 156 -1.84 14.07 23.35
CA GLU A 156 -2.45 15.42 23.39
C GLU A 156 -1.88 16.32 24.48
N ALA A 157 -0.93 15.82 25.28
CA ALA A 157 -0.46 16.54 26.47
C ALA A 157 0.57 17.65 26.15
N HIS A 158 0.89 17.90 24.88
CA HIS A 158 1.89 18.88 24.48
C HIS A 158 1.28 20.23 24.11
N PRO A 159 1.63 21.33 24.84
CA PRO A 159 1.19 22.67 24.47
C PRO A 159 1.59 23.06 23.03
N GLY A 160 0.68 23.68 22.30
CA GLY A 160 0.92 24.12 20.92
C GLY A 160 0.60 23.08 19.83
N PHE A 161 0.31 21.84 20.24
CA PHE A 161 -0.13 20.77 19.33
C PHE A 161 -1.52 20.31 19.74
N SER A 162 -2.38 20.06 18.76
CA SER A 162 -3.66 19.38 19.04
C SER A 162 -3.41 17.92 19.42
N GLN A 163 -2.48 17.27 18.73
CA GLN A 163 -1.97 15.93 19.02
C GLN A 163 -0.67 15.71 18.26
N LEU A 164 0.20 14.84 18.79
CA LEU A 164 1.37 14.31 18.11
C LEU A 164 1.47 12.80 18.36
N ILE A 165 2.34 12.11 17.65
CA ILE A 165 2.68 10.72 17.95
C ILE A 165 4.02 10.70 18.65
N SER A 166 3.98 10.22 19.89
CA SER A 166 5.13 10.01 20.75
C SER A 166 5.65 8.59 20.61
N GLU A 167 6.96 8.44 20.76
CA GLU A 167 7.64 7.16 20.86
C GLU A 167 8.45 7.12 22.14
N LYS A 168 8.47 5.97 22.82
CA LYS A 168 9.40 5.66 23.92
C LYS A 168 10.03 4.29 23.73
N ILE A 169 11.25 4.14 24.21
CA ILE A 169 12.04 2.91 24.06
C ILE A 169 12.36 2.34 25.43
N SER A 170 12.17 1.04 25.57
CA SER A 170 12.61 0.24 26.73
C SER A 170 13.75 -0.69 26.34
N THR A 171 14.78 -0.73 27.16
CA THR A 171 15.94 -1.63 27.03
C THR A 171 15.87 -2.83 27.96
N ASP A 172 14.84 -2.93 28.78
CA ASP A 172 14.67 -3.92 29.85
C ASP A 172 13.32 -4.64 29.81
N GLY A 173 12.79 -4.80 28.59
CA GLY A 173 11.56 -5.58 28.35
C GLY A 173 10.27 -4.89 28.86
N GLY A 174 10.22 -3.57 28.84
CA GLY A 174 9.05 -2.78 29.21
C GLY A 174 8.97 -2.40 30.69
N THR A 175 10.02 -2.65 31.47
CA THR A 175 10.07 -2.29 32.90
C THR A 175 10.31 -0.79 33.08
N ASN A 176 11.21 -0.21 32.30
CA ASN A 176 11.50 1.22 32.29
C ASN A 176 11.42 1.76 30.85
N TRP A 177 11.02 3.02 30.71
CA TRP A 177 10.85 3.71 29.45
C TRP A 177 11.75 4.94 29.37
N GLY A 178 12.45 5.10 28.25
CA GLY A 178 13.36 6.19 27.97
C GLY A 178 12.66 7.53 27.75
N ALA A 179 13.44 8.51 27.33
CA ALA A 179 12.92 9.83 26.96
C ALA A 179 11.99 9.73 25.75
N GLU A 180 11.01 10.63 25.69
CA GLU A 180 10.08 10.75 24.58
C GLU A 180 10.79 11.19 23.30
N ILE A 181 10.42 10.56 22.18
CA ILE A 181 10.78 10.92 20.81
C ILE A 181 9.50 11.34 20.09
N TRP A 182 9.52 12.42 19.35
CA TRP A 182 8.38 12.84 18.52
C TRP A 182 8.48 12.17 17.15
N ALA A 183 7.77 11.07 16.96
CA ALA A 183 7.75 10.35 15.70
C ALA A 183 6.97 11.11 14.63
N VAL A 184 5.83 11.73 14.98
CA VAL A 184 5.03 12.56 14.08
C VAL A 184 4.52 13.79 14.80
N ALA A 185 4.82 14.96 14.23
CA ALA A 185 4.30 16.24 14.74
C ALA A 185 4.09 17.21 13.56
N GLN A 186 3.05 18.05 13.64
CA GLN A 186 2.87 19.15 12.69
C GLN A 186 3.99 20.17 12.85
N ASN A 187 4.68 20.55 11.77
CA ASN A 187 5.74 21.55 11.84
C ASN A 187 5.22 22.88 12.39
N GLY A 188 5.85 23.38 13.43
CA GLY A 188 5.46 24.62 14.08
C GLY A 188 4.23 24.54 14.98
N GLY A 189 3.69 23.34 15.24
CA GLY A 189 2.46 23.14 15.98
C GLY A 189 1.19 23.34 15.14
N GLY A 190 0.03 23.19 15.76
CA GLY A 190 -1.26 23.47 15.09
C GLY A 190 -2.39 22.51 15.45
N SER A 191 -3.45 22.58 14.64
CA SER A 191 -4.71 21.86 14.84
C SER A 191 -4.80 20.48 14.23
N LEU A 192 -3.85 20.11 13.36
CA LEU A 192 -3.81 18.77 12.77
C LEU A 192 -3.42 17.75 13.84
N ARG A 193 -4.10 16.60 13.83
CA ARG A 193 -4.03 15.60 14.90
C ARG A 193 -3.56 14.25 14.33
N PRO A 194 -2.24 14.01 14.17
CA PRO A 194 -1.76 12.67 13.85
C PRO A 194 -2.07 11.71 15.01
N GLY A 195 -2.70 10.57 14.70
CA GLY A 195 -3.17 9.60 15.68
C GLY A 195 -3.20 8.18 15.18
N MET A 196 -3.57 7.23 16.04
CA MET A 196 -3.71 5.81 15.73
C MET A 196 -2.46 5.23 15.04
N PRO A 197 -1.26 5.37 15.66
CA PRO A 197 -0.03 4.89 15.06
C PRO A 197 -0.04 3.36 14.93
N GLN A 198 0.46 2.85 13.81
CA GLN A 198 0.74 1.44 13.61
C GLN A 198 2.07 1.31 12.87
N ILE A 199 2.94 0.42 13.34
CA ILE A 199 4.29 0.29 12.80
C ILE A 199 4.65 -1.15 12.50
N VAL A 200 5.35 -1.37 11.39
CA VAL A 200 5.89 -2.68 11.04
C VAL A 200 7.27 -2.58 10.38
N ARG A 201 8.09 -3.60 10.60
CA ARG A 201 9.34 -3.79 9.87
C ARG A 201 9.06 -4.41 8.50
N MET A 202 9.54 -3.78 7.44
CA MET A 202 9.42 -4.26 6.07
C MET A 202 10.55 -5.24 5.70
N ALA A 203 10.38 -6.01 4.63
CA ALA A 203 11.35 -7.01 4.20
C ALA A 203 12.69 -6.41 3.73
N ASN A 204 12.75 -5.12 3.37
CA ASN A 204 13.99 -4.39 3.06
C ASN A 204 14.76 -3.93 4.30
N GLY A 205 14.25 -4.22 5.51
CA GLY A 205 14.85 -3.85 6.78
C GLY A 205 14.38 -2.53 7.36
N ASN A 206 13.80 -1.64 6.57
CA ASN A 206 13.22 -0.37 7.04
C ASN A 206 11.89 -0.61 7.77
N TYR A 207 11.44 0.42 8.47
CA TYR A 207 10.19 0.46 9.20
C TYR A 207 9.24 1.46 8.56
N ILE A 208 7.96 1.10 8.51
CA ILE A 208 6.89 2.00 8.07
C ILE A 208 5.94 2.24 9.25
N LEU A 209 5.78 3.50 9.62
CA LEU A 209 4.81 4.00 10.59
C LEU A 209 3.66 4.62 9.81
N VAL A 210 2.45 4.09 9.98
CA VAL A 210 1.22 4.64 9.41
C VAL A 210 0.36 5.25 10.52
N PHE A 211 -0.40 6.27 10.19
CA PHE A 211 -1.23 7.00 11.14
C PHE A 211 -2.33 7.78 10.40
N GLU A 212 -3.42 8.08 11.07
CA GLU A 212 -4.40 9.06 10.58
C GLU A 212 -3.95 10.49 10.91
N VAL A 213 -4.44 11.47 10.16
CA VAL A 213 -4.29 12.90 10.49
C VAL A 213 -5.69 13.52 10.56
N VAL A 214 -6.28 13.55 11.73
CA VAL A 214 -7.58 14.18 11.97
C VAL A 214 -7.48 15.68 11.74
N ASN A 215 -8.56 16.28 11.23
CA ASN A 215 -8.64 17.66 10.73
C ASN A 215 -7.87 17.91 9.40
N SER A 216 -7.39 16.85 8.72
CA SER A 216 -7.08 16.88 7.31
C SER A 216 -8.16 16.10 6.56
N GLY A 217 -8.89 16.75 5.63
CA GLY A 217 -9.95 16.08 4.87
C GLY A 217 -10.86 15.18 5.74
N ASN A 218 -10.88 13.89 5.44
CA ASN A 218 -11.64 12.85 6.14
C ASN A 218 -10.81 12.07 7.18
N ALA A 219 -9.83 12.67 7.82
CA ALA A 219 -8.81 12.02 8.65
C ALA A 219 -7.87 11.15 7.78
N ASP A 220 -7.20 11.81 6.84
CA ASP A 220 -6.35 11.17 5.83
C ASP A 220 -5.27 10.29 6.47
N VAL A 221 -5.09 9.08 5.94
CA VAL A 221 -4.02 8.19 6.38
C VAL A 221 -2.70 8.62 5.74
N SER A 222 -1.68 8.74 6.55
CA SER A 222 -0.32 9.11 6.14
C SER A 222 0.70 8.10 6.67
N TYR A 223 1.91 8.16 6.12
CA TYR A 223 3.01 7.29 6.56
C TYR A 223 4.35 8.01 6.61
N LYS A 224 5.26 7.45 7.40
CA LYS A 224 6.70 7.76 7.41
C LYS A 224 7.51 6.49 7.35
N ILE A 225 8.72 6.59 6.78
CA ILE A 225 9.69 5.48 6.73
C ILE A 225 10.92 5.86 7.52
N SER A 226 11.42 4.93 8.33
CA SER A 226 12.66 5.04 9.08
C SER A 226 13.53 3.81 8.86
N SER A 227 14.85 3.96 8.86
CA SER A 227 15.80 2.85 8.79
C SER A 227 16.06 2.19 10.14
N ASP A 228 15.75 2.86 11.24
CA ASP A 228 16.08 2.43 12.60
C ASP A 228 14.87 2.43 13.56
N ALA A 229 13.71 2.92 13.12
CA ALA A 229 12.49 3.13 13.89
C ALA A 229 12.64 4.10 15.09
N THR A 230 13.67 4.94 15.08
CA THR A 230 13.94 5.91 16.16
C THR A 230 14.25 7.31 15.63
N THR A 231 14.59 7.39 14.34
CA THR A 231 14.87 8.66 13.64
C THR A 231 13.78 8.92 12.62
N TRP A 232 13.08 10.04 12.77
CA TRP A 232 11.93 10.38 11.95
C TRP A 232 12.10 11.73 11.24
N ALA A 233 11.75 11.79 9.97
CA ALA A 233 11.66 13.07 9.26
C ALA A 233 10.59 13.97 9.89
N GLY A 234 10.79 15.29 9.87
CA GLY A 234 9.80 16.25 10.37
C GLY A 234 8.47 16.21 9.60
N GLY A 235 7.42 16.81 10.20
CA GLY A 235 6.10 16.96 9.58
C GLY A 235 5.21 15.71 9.66
N LEU A 236 4.16 15.71 8.84
CA LEU A 236 3.06 14.74 8.87
C LEU A 236 3.20 13.59 7.85
N GLY A 237 4.39 13.40 7.27
CA GLY A 237 4.64 12.30 6.34
C GLY A 237 3.95 12.46 4.99
N THR A 238 3.71 11.33 4.32
CA THR A 238 3.12 11.26 2.97
C THR A 238 1.74 10.62 3.05
N HIS A 239 0.74 11.22 2.43
CA HIS A 239 -0.62 10.71 2.35
C HIS A 239 -0.70 9.41 1.53
N ILE A 240 -1.53 8.46 1.98
CA ILE A 240 -1.87 7.22 1.26
C ILE A 240 -3.26 7.41 0.65
N PRO A 241 -3.39 7.38 -0.68
CA PRO A 241 -4.67 7.61 -1.35
C PRO A 241 -5.76 6.62 -0.95
N CYS A 242 -7.00 7.06 -0.95
CA CYS A 242 -8.21 6.25 -0.69
C CYS A 242 -8.22 5.57 0.69
N GLN A 243 -7.48 6.10 1.67
CA GLN A 243 -7.44 5.55 3.04
C GLN A 243 -7.66 6.66 4.06
N HIS A 244 -8.64 6.47 4.94
CA HIS A 244 -9.04 7.47 5.93
C HIS A 244 -9.33 6.79 7.27
N CYS A 245 -8.96 7.45 8.38
CA CYS A 245 -9.26 7.05 9.75
C CYS A 245 -8.69 5.65 10.12
N GLY A 246 -8.19 5.52 11.30
CA GLY A 246 -7.88 4.25 11.95
C GLY A 246 -7.05 3.24 11.15
N PRO A 247 -5.85 3.57 10.66
CA PRO A 247 -5.09 2.67 9.82
C PRO A 247 -4.52 1.48 10.59
N PHE A 248 -4.23 0.41 9.85
CA PHE A 248 -3.42 -0.71 10.30
C PHE A 248 -2.53 -1.22 9.16
N VAL A 249 -1.28 -1.54 9.47
CA VAL A 249 -0.29 -1.98 8.48
C VAL A 249 0.30 -3.33 8.84
N THR A 250 0.54 -4.16 7.82
CA THR A 250 1.30 -5.39 7.97
C THR A 250 2.22 -5.61 6.76
N ALA A 251 3.34 -6.28 6.99
CA ALA A 251 4.28 -6.65 5.93
C ALA A 251 4.42 -8.18 5.87
N VAL A 252 4.42 -8.74 4.66
CA VAL A 252 4.58 -10.17 4.45
C VAL A 252 5.98 -10.49 3.93
N ALA A 253 6.41 -11.74 4.12
CA ALA A 253 7.77 -12.19 3.74
C ALA A 253 8.08 -12.02 2.24
N SER A 254 7.07 -11.98 1.37
CA SER A 254 7.25 -11.70 -0.06
C SER A 254 7.66 -10.25 -0.36
N GLY A 255 7.66 -9.35 0.64
CA GLY A 255 7.99 -7.94 0.51
C GLY A 255 6.79 -7.03 0.27
N ILE A 256 5.58 -7.57 0.12
CA ILE A 256 4.37 -6.76 0.01
C ILE A 256 4.02 -6.17 1.37
N VAL A 257 3.68 -4.89 1.38
CA VAL A 257 3.12 -4.18 2.54
C VAL A 257 1.63 -3.99 2.29
N PHE A 258 0.79 -4.40 3.22
CA PHE A 258 -0.67 -4.23 3.18
C PHE A 258 -1.10 -3.23 4.24
N LEU A 259 -2.08 -2.41 3.90
CA LEU A 259 -2.68 -1.42 4.78
C LEU A 259 -4.20 -1.47 4.66
N THR A 260 -4.89 -1.32 5.77
CA THR A 260 -6.35 -1.11 5.83
C THR A 260 -6.66 0.08 6.73
N SER A 261 -7.88 0.61 6.64
CA SER A 261 -8.37 1.72 7.44
C SER A 261 -9.89 1.65 7.62
N CYS A 262 -10.51 2.68 8.20
CA CYS A 262 -11.97 2.77 8.31
C CYS A 262 -12.73 2.72 6.98
N GLU A 263 -12.04 2.80 5.86
CA GLU A 263 -12.62 2.53 4.53
C GLU A 263 -13.03 1.07 4.35
N ASN A 264 -12.51 0.15 5.20
CA ASN A 264 -12.69 -1.29 5.06
C ASN A 264 -12.19 -1.84 3.70
N GLN A 265 -11.34 -1.07 3.05
CA GLN A 265 -10.59 -1.41 1.86
C GLN A 265 -9.17 -1.81 2.26
N VAL A 266 -8.48 -2.50 1.38
CA VAL A 266 -7.07 -2.82 1.59
C VAL A 266 -6.25 -2.22 0.46
N SER A 267 -5.27 -1.41 0.82
CA SER A 267 -4.21 -0.97 -0.09
C SER A 267 -2.97 -1.85 0.09
N PHE A 268 -2.20 -2.00 -0.97
CA PHE A 268 -0.94 -2.72 -0.92
C PHE A 268 0.16 -1.98 -1.68
N SER A 269 1.39 -2.18 -1.22
CA SER A 269 2.61 -1.68 -1.85
C SER A 269 3.57 -2.83 -2.10
N ARG A 270 4.19 -2.87 -3.30
CA ARG A 270 5.23 -3.83 -3.67
C ARG A 270 6.63 -3.22 -3.72
N ASP A 271 6.75 -1.96 -3.36
CA ASP A 271 7.97 -1.17 -3.37
C ASP A 271 8.22 -0.48 -2.01
N PHE A 272 7.84 -1.19 -0.94
CA PHE A 272 8.11 -0.80 0.45
C PHE A 272 7.51 0.56 0.83
N GLY A 273 6.28 0.82 0.40
CA GLY A 273 5.53 2.01 0.75
C GLY A 273 5.74 3.20 -0.19
N ALA A 274 6.59 3.09 -1.24
CA ALA A 274 6.81 4.19 -2.17
C ALA A 274 5.58 4.46 -3.06
N THR A 275 4.86 3.40 -3.46
CA THR A 275 3.58 3.53 -4.19
C THR A 275 2.54 2.56 -3.65
N TRP A 276 1.26 2.94 -3.76
CA TRP A 276 0.14 2.18 -3.22
C TRP A 276 -0.90 1.89 -4.30
N GLN A 277 -1.48 0.71 -4.23
CA GLN A 277 -2.63 0.26 -5.04
C GLN A 277 -3.70 -0.28 -4.11
N ARG A 278 -4.96 -0.18 -4.50
CA ARG A 278 -6.08 -0.76 -3.77
C ARG A 278 -6.40 -2.15 -4.32
N LEU A 279 -6.77 -3.09 -3.44
CA LEU A 279 -7.40 -4.35 -3.85
C LEU A 279 -8.76 -4.05 -4.49
N GLU A 280 -9.11 -4.78 -5.54
CA GLU A 280 -10.43 -4.70 -6.17
C GLU A 280 -11.51 -5.32 -5.29
N THR A 281 -11.14 -6.40 -4.62
CA THR A 281 -12.06 -7.12 -3.71
C THR A 281 -11.70 -6.80 -2.26
N PRO A 282 -12.51 -6.01 -1.54
CA PRO A 282 -12.28 -5.75 -0.12
C PRO A 282 -12.56 -6.98 0.73
N PRO A 283 -11.92 -7.09 1.92
CA PRO A 283 -12.24 -8.16 2.86
C PRO A 283 -13.68 -8.04 3.40
N TRP A 284 -14.17 -6.82 3.53
CA TRP A 284 -15.48 -6.50 4.11
C TRP A 284 -16.22 -5.50 3.23
N ASN A 285 -17.47 -5.78 2.93
CA ASN A 285 -18.32 -4.86 2.15
C ASN A 285 -19.10 -3.93 3.10
N LEU A 286 -18.39 -3.10 3.85
CA LEU A 286 -18.96 -2.19 4.84
C LEU A 286 -18.91 -0.70 4.41
N GLY A 287 -18.07 -0.36 3.41
CA GLY A 287 -17.74 1.04 3.10
C GLY A 287 -17.03 1.72 4.27
N PHE A 288 -17.01 3.06 4.26
CA PHE A 288 -16.47 3.83 5.38
C PHE A 288 -17.23 3.56 6.67
N ASN A 289 -16.55 3.10 7.70
CA ASN A 289 -17.12 2.76 8.99
C ASN A 289 -16.04 2.76 10.08
N PHE A 290 -16.33 3.29 11.26
CA PHE A 290 -15.45 3.24 12.43
C PHE A 290 -15.36 1.81 13.00
N SER A 291 -14.87 0.89 12.20
CA SER A 291 -14.74 -0.54 12.50
C SER A 291 -13.36 -0.93 13.03
N TRP A 292 -12.42 0.03 13.08
CA TRP A 292 -11.02 -0.14 13.52
C TRP A 292 -10.40 -1.43 13.02
N PRO A 293 -10.28 -1.59 11.68
CA PRO A 293 -9.81 -2.83 11.09
C PRO A 293 -8.34 -3.08 11.41
N ALA A 294 -7.93 -4.33 11.26
CA ALA A 294 -6.53 -4.73 11.36
C ALA A 294 -6.20 -5.83 10.35
N LEU A 295 -4.91 -6.01 10.06
CA LEU A 295 -4.41 -7.02 9.13
C LEU A 295 -3.28 -7.81 9.77
N TYR A 296 -3.34 -9.14 9.69
CA TYR A 296 -2.34 -10.02 10.28
C TYR A 296 -1.86 -11.06 9.29
N ASN A 297 -0.56 -11.32 9.29
CA ASN A 297 0.01 -12.45 8.61
C ASN A 297 -0.13 -13.69 9.50
N THR A 298 -1.13 -14.54 9.22
CA THR A 298 -1.49 -15.71 10.04
C THR A 298 -0.82 -17.00 9.57
N GLY A 299 -0.06 -16.94 8.50
CA GLY A 299 0.67 -18.08 7.94
C GLY A 299 1.60 -17.64 6.80
N SER A 300 2.40 -18.55 6.28
CA SER A 300 3.36 -18.25 5.20
C SER A 300 2.70 -17.68 3.94
N ASN A 301 1.41 -17.97 3.74
CA ASN A 301 0.63 -17.56 2.56
C ASN A 301 -0.77 -17.09 2.92
N GLU A 302 -1.00 -16.66 4.16
CA GLU A 302 -2.33 -16.28 4.62
C GLU A 302 -2.33 -14.91 5.30
N LEU A 303 -3.23 -14.06 4.88
CA LEU A 303 -3.55 -12.77 5.50
C LEU A 303 -4.92 -12.87 6.16
N ALA A 304 -5.05 -12.39 7.40
CA ALA A 304 -6.33 -12.25 8.07
C ALA A 304 -6.70 -10.78 8.25
N ALA A 305 -7.88 -10.39 7.76
CA ALA A 305 -8.45 -9.07 7.97
C ALA A 305 -9.41 -9.12 9.16
N MET A 306 -9.16 -8.27 10.15
CA MET A 306 -10.01 -8.10 11.33
C MET A 306 -10.92 -6.88 11.18
N VAL A 307 -12.11 -6.95 11.74
CA VAL A 307 -13.05 -5.83 11.79
C VAL A 307 -13.89 -5.88 13.05
N THR A 308 -14.25 -4.73 13.59
CA THR A 308 -15.26 -4.59 14.63
C THR A 308 -16.62 -4.27 14.01
N TRP A 309 -17.46 -5.29 13.86
CA TRP A 309 -18.81 -5.15 13.32
C TRP A 309 -19.73 -6.21 13.92
N GLY A 310 -20.59 -5.80 14.85
CA GLY A 310 -21.40 -6.75 15.65
C GLY A 310 -20.57 -7.68 16.54
N GLY A 311 -19.34 -7.27 16.88
CA GLY A 311 -18.29 -8.02 17.54
C GLY A 311 -16.99 -7.96 16.74
N VAL A 312 -15.93 -8.59 17.24
CA VAL A 312 -14.64 -8.71 16.55
C VAL A 312 -14.68 -9.94 15.65
N ASN A 313 -14.44 -9.72 14.35
CA ASN A 313 -14.50 -10.77 13.33
C ASN A 313 -13.21 -10.81 12.52
N LEU A 314 -12.85 -11.99 12.00
CA LEU A 314 -11.74 -12.22 11.08
C LEU A 314 -12.26 -12.77 9.75
N ARG A 315 -11.68 -12.32 8.65
CA ARG A 315 -11.79 -12.94 7.34
C ARG A 315 -10.40 -13.32 6.83
N PHE A 316 -10.27 -14.57 6.39
CA PHE A 316 -8.99 -15.11 5.93
C PHE A 316 -8.87 -14.95 4.43
N GLY A 317 -7.67 -14.62 3.97
CA GLY A 317 -7.34 -14.48 2.56
C GLY A 317 -6.03 -15.18 2.24
N ASN A 318 -6.02 -15.99 1.18
CA ASN A 318 -4.79 -16.59 0.68
C ASN A 318 -4.03 -15.57 -0.17
N LEU A 319 -2.73 -15.43 0.10
CA LEU A 319 -1.84 -14.70 -0.77
C LEU A 319 -1.66 -15.49 -2.08
N VAL A 320 -1.90 -14.83 -3.20
CA VAL A 320 -1.73 -15.42 -4.51
C VAL A 320 -0.55 -14.76 -5.23
N PRO A 321 0.32 -15.54 -5.90
CA PRO A 321 1.33 -14.96 -6.74
C PRO A 321 0.68 -14.12 -7.84
N LEU A 322 1.11 -12.88 -7.99
CA LEU A 322 0.66 -12.04 -9.09
C LEU A 322 1.23 -12.60 -10.40
N ALA A 323 0.36 -12.87 -11.36
CA ALA A 323 0.80 -13.17 -12.71
C ALA A 323 1.51 -11.93 -13.30
N PRO A 324 2.63 -12.10 -14.02
CA PRO A 324 3.24 -10.99 -14.73
C PRO A 324 2.27 -10.47 -15.80
N TRP A 325 2.23 -9.15 -15.95
CA TRP A 325 1.50 -8.57 -17.07
C TRP A 325 2.06 -9.07 -18.39
N PRO A 326 1.22 -9.35 -19.39
CA PRO A 326 1.70 -9.72 -20.72
C PRO A 326 2.53 -8.58 -21.33
N ASN A 327 3.52 -8.93 -22.12
CA ASN A 327 4.28 -7.97 -22.91
C ASN A 327 4.36 -8.46 -24.37
N PRO A 328 3.70 -7.78 -25.31
CA PRO A 328 2.87 -6.58 -25.12
C PRO A 328 1.57 -6.86 -24.34
N PHE A 329 1.13 -5.89 -23.55
CA PHE A 329 -0.26 -5.83 -23.10
C PHE A 329 -1.13 -5.30 -24.23
N ALA A 330 -2.33 -5.84 -24.40
CA ALA A 330 -3.30 -5.33 -25.36
C ALA A 330 -4.72 -5.63 -24.90
N ASP A 331 -5.61 -4.66 -25.09
CA ASP A 331 -7.04 -4.80 -24.88
C ASP A 331 -7.80 -4.09 -26.02
N ASN A 332 -8.64 -4.83 -26.71
CA ASN A 332 -9.47 -4.34 -27.81
C ASN A 332 -10.95 -4.28 -27.42
N PHE A 333 -11.28 -4.48 -26.17
CA PHE A 333 -12.61 -4.40 -25.56
C PHE A 333 -13.73 -5.20 -26.26
N ASN A 334 -13.42 -6.03 -27.25
CA ASN A 334 -14.39 -6.83 -27.99
C ASN A 334 -15.15 -7.83 -27.10
N GLY A 335 -14.60 -8.15 -25.93
CA GLY A 335 -15.25 -8.99 -24.93
C GLY A 335 -16.34 -8.29 -24.12
N GLY A 336 -16.50 -6.97 -24.26
CA GLY A 336 -17.44 -6.15 -23.47
C GLY A 336 -17.15 -6.19 -21.97
N THR A 337 -15.88 -6.30 -21.59
CA THR A 337 -15.43 -6.38 -20.20
C THR A 337 -14.15 -5.57 -20.00
N ASP A 338 -13.96 -5.05 -18.80
CA ASP A 338 -12.76 -4.34 -18.37
C ASP A 338 -12.10 -5.04 -17.16
N THR A 339 -12.07 -6.33 -17.15
CA THR A 339 -11.56 -7.15 -16.03
C THR A 339 -10.10 -6.89 -15.67
N ASN A 340 -9.33 -6.24 -16.56
CA ASN A 340 -7.96 -5.83 -16.32
C ASN A 340 -7.83 -4.34 -15.94
N TRP A 341 -8.95 -3.64 -15.76
CA TRP A 341 -8.99 -2.21 -15.53
C TRP A 341 -9.59 -1.88 -14.17
N THR A 342 -9.04 -0.90 -13.49
CA THR A 342 -9.60 -0.32 -12.26
C THR A 342 -10.16 1.06 -12.59
N ARG A 343 -11.45 1.25 -12.35
CA ARG A 343 -12.16 2.52 -12.57
C ARG A 343 -11.94 3.46 -11.39
N TYR A 344 -11.63 4.72 -11.71
CA TYR A 344 -11.51 5.82 -10.76
C TYR A 344 -12.36 6.97 -11.27
N ASP A 345 -13.51 7.21 -10.64
CA ASP A 345 -14.54 8.12 -11.10
C ASP A 345 -15.06 7.81 -12.52
N GLY A 346 -16.13 8.47 -12.91
CA GLY A 346 -16.66 8.41 -14.25
C GLY A 346 -17.71 7.33 -14.49
N ASN A 347 -18.38 7.46 -15.62
CA ASN A 347 -19.44 6.57 -16.07
C ASN A 347 -18.94 5.72 -17.25
N PHE A 348 -18.62 4.47 -16.98
CA PHE A 348 -18.02 3.56 -17.95
C PHE A 348 -19.05 2.61 -18.56
N GLY A 349 -18.83 2.25 -19.82
CA GLY A 349 -19.66 1.30 -20.55
C GLY A 349 -18.92 0.67 -21.72
N PHE A 350 -19.67 -0.10 -22.52
CA PHE A 350 -19.16 -0.72 -23.74
C PHE A 350 -20.19 -0.55 -24.84
N ALA A 351 -19.73 -0.23 -26.05
CA ALA A 351 -20.53 -0.28 -27.25
C ALA A 351 -19.66 -0.61 -28.47
N SER A 352 -20.15 -1.49 -29.33
CA SER A 352 -19.50 -1.85 -30.60
C SER A 352 -18.02 -2.26 -30.45
N GLY A 353 -17.66 -2.92 -29.34
CA GLY A 353 -16.29 -3.33 -29.06
C GLY A 353 -15.38 -2.24 -28.53
N THR A 354 -15.91 -1.07 -28.17
CA THR A 354 -15.12 0.03 -27.61
C THR A 354 -15.42 0.27 -26.12
N TYR A 355 -14.48 0.79 -25.39
CA TYR A 355 -14.61 1.19 -23.98
C TYR A 355 -15.07 2.64 -23.90
N LEU A 356 -16.23 2.87 -23.33
CA LEU A 356 -16.84 4.18 -23.25
C LEU A 356 -16.55 4.85 -21.91
N LEU A 357 -16.22 6.13 -21.96
CA LEU A 357 -16.28 7.09 -20.88
C LEU A 357 -17.35 8.14 -21.21
N ASN A 358 -18.48 8.11 -20.50
CA ASN A 358 -19.61 9.00 -20.72
C ASN A 358 -19.59 10.12 -19.66
N ASP A 359 -18.66 11.06 -19.79
CA ASP A 359 -18.33 12.04 -18.75
C ASP A 359 -18.54 13.49 -19.18
N ALA A 360 -19.53 13.76 -20.04
CA ALA A 360 -19.85 15.12 -20.49
C ALA A 360 -20.11 16.14 -19.36
N GLY A 361 -20.44 15.68 -18.17
CA GLY A 361 -20.64 16.53 -16.97
C GLY A 361 -19.74 16.20 -15.79
N THR A 362 -18.92 15.16 -15.91
CA THR A 362 -18.01 14.66 -14.88
C THR A 362 -16.64 14.32 -15.49
N ASN A 363 -15.83 13.66 -14.74
CA ASN A 363 -14.48 13.30 -15.18
C ASN A 363 -14.20 11.87 -14.78
N GLY A 364 -13.57 11.10 -15.66
CA GLY A 364 -13.29 9.72 -15.39
C GLY A 364 -11.93 9.27 -15.88
N LYS A 365 -11.37 8.30 -15.17
CA LYS A 365 -10.18 7.56 -15.58
C LYS A 365 -10.29 6.09 -15.22
N ALA A 366 -9.76 5.24 -16.08
CA ALA A 366 -9.58 3.82 -15.79
C ALA A 366 -8.12 3.44 -16.04
N LEU A 367 -7.56 2.67 -15.13
CA LEU A 367 -6.15 2.32 -15.11
C LEU A 367 -5.95 0.82 -15.30
N THR A 368 -4.84 0.46 -15.92
CA THR A 368 -4.42 -0.92 -16.12
C THR A 368 -2.90 -1.03 -16.08
N GLY A 369 -2.40 -2.24 -16.06
CA GLY A 369 -0.97 -2.49 -16.12
C GLY A 369 -0.27 -2.41 -14.78
N SER A 370 1.05 -2.50 -14.84
CA SER A 370 1.91 -2.56 -13.66
C SER A 370 2.33 -1.17 -13.22
N GLU A 371 2.35 -0.93 -11.91
CA GLU A 371 2.97 0.23 -11.29
C GLU A 371 4.50 0.32 -11.55
N PHE A 372 5.04 -0.71 -12.16
CA PHE A 372 6.46 -0.78 -12.51
C PHE A 372 6.75 -0.49 -13.98
N TRP A 373 5.76 -0.27 -14.82
CA TRP A 373 5.99 0.09 -16.21
C TRP A 373 6.64 1.48 -16.31
N ALA A 374 7.76 1.54 -17.02
CA ALA A 374 8.58 2.76 -17.14
C ALA A 374 8.71 3.18 -18.61
N ASP A 375 9.59 2.52 -19.35
CA ASP A 375 9.85 2.78 -20.76
C ASP A 375 9.02 1.87 -21.64
N GLY A 376 8.62 2.35 -22.80
CA GLY A 376 7.80 1.56 -23.73
C GLY A 376 7.03 2.41 -24.70
N THR A 377 6.11 1.77 -25.41
CA THR A 377 5.20 2.42 -26.34
C THR A 377 3.77 2.12 -25.94
N LEU A 378 2.99 3.16 -25.67
CA LEU A 378 1.55 3.12 -25.42
C LEU A 378 0.82 3.58 -26.66
N GLU A 379 -0.16 2.80 -27.11
CA GLU A 379 -0.99 3.13 -28.28
C GLU A 379 -2.48 2.92 -27.95
N THR A 380 -3.34 3.72 -28.56
CA THR A 380 -4.80 3.59 -28.48
C THR A 380 -5.50 4.28 -29.63
N ASP A 381 -6.67 3.80 -29.99
CA ASP A 381 -7.63 4.50 -30.83
C ASP A 381 -8.60 5.28 -29.93
N LEU A 382 -8.74 6.58 -30.18
CA LEU A 382 -9.56 7.52 -29.41
C LEU A 382 -10.58 8.19 -30.32
N LEU A 383 -11.86 8.21 -29.89
CA LEU A 383 -12.91 9.02 -30.47
C LEU A 383 -13.54 9.89 -29.39
N ILE A 384 -13.63 11.21 -29.62
CA ILE A 384 -14.32 12.16 -28.75
C ILE A 384 -15.67 12.50 -29.41
N SER A 385 -16.78 12.27 -28.70
CA SER A 385 -18.14 12.47 -29.24
C SER A 385 -18.83 13.73 -28.79
N THR A 386 -18.33 14.39 -27.73
CA THR A 386 -18.81 15.70 -27.26
C THR A 386 -17.62 16.63 -26.98
N PRO A 387 -17.80 17.97 -26.98
CA PRO A 387 -16.69 18.90 -26.71
C PRO A 387 -16.00 18.65 -25.35
N GLY A 388 -14.68 18.73 -25.32
CA GLY A 388 -13.82 18.53 -24.16
C GLY A 388 -12.50 17.87 -24.54
N ASN A 389 -11.82 17.23 -23.59
CA ASN A 389 -10.58 16.53 -23.89
C ASN A 389 -10.55 15.09 -23.37
N ALA A 390 -9.91 14.21 -24.14
CA ALA A 390 -9.71 12.82 -23.76
C ALA A 390 -8.35 12.31 -24.27
N GLY A 391 -7.83 11.30 -23.61
CA GLY A 391 -6.54 10.72 -23.95
C GLY A 391 -6.10 9.64 -22.96
N VAL A 392 -4.80 9.49 -22.84
CA VAL A 392 -4.17 8.47 -22.02
C VAL A 392 -3.39 9.07 -20.88
N VAL A 393 -3.40 8.37 -19.75
CA VAL A 393 -2.49 8.60 -18.62
C VAL A 393 -1.42 7.52 -18.63
N PHE A 394 -0.21 7.85 -18.17
CA PHE A 394 0.90 6.91 -18.10
C PHE A 394 1.87 7.27 -16.99
N ARG A 395 2.58 6.25 -16.50
CA ARG A 395 3.39 6.33 -15.28
C ARG A 395 2.58 6.82 -14.08
N MET A 396 1.30 6.41 -14.03
CA MET A 396 0.39 6.73 -12.94
C MET A 396 0.77 5.98 -11.67
N THR A 397 0.92 6.74 -10.59
CA THR A 397 1.09 6.22 -9.22
C THR A 397 0.11 6.90 -8.28
N ASN A 398 -0.25 6.22 -7.21
CA ASN A 398 -1.14 6.74 -6.17
C ASN A 398 -2.45 7.33 -6.74
N PRO A 399 -3.20 6.59 -7.57
CA PRO A 399 -4.47 7.06 -8.09
C PRO A 399 -5.50 7.23 -6.98
N ASP A 400 -6.32 8.26 -7.07
CA ASP A 400 -7.39 8.55 -6.12
C ASP A 400 -8.71 8.82 -6.86
N TYR A 401 -9.84 8.80 -6.12
CA TYR A 401 -11.20 9.07 -6.58
C TYR A 401 -11.60 10.55 -6.46
N THR A 402 -10.76 11.40 -5.90
CA THR A 402 -11.09 12.80 -5.58
C THR A 402 -11.08 13.74 -6.78
N GLY A 403 -11.12 13.21 -7.98
CA GLY A 403 -11.19 13.97 -9.22
C GLY A 403 -10.35 13.38 -10.36
N PRO A 404 -10.47 13.94 -11.56
CA PRO A 404 -9.82 13.42 -12.76
C PRO A 404 -8.30 13.54 -12.69
N ASP A 405 -7.81 14.55 -11.97
CA ASP A 405 -6.39 14.89 -11.83
C ASP A 405 -5.79 14.33 -10.53
N ALA A 406 -6.57 13.55 -9.76
CA ALA A 406 -6.12 12.95 -8.52
C ALA A 406 -5.19 11.76 -8.79
N GLY A 407 -3.95 11.89 -8.31
CA GLY A 407 -2.84 10.97 -8.57
C GLY A 407 -1.61 11.68 -9.09
N PHE A 408 -0.61 10.89 -9.48
CA PHE A 408 0.69 11.38 -9.96
C PHE A 408 1.02 10.70 -11.27
N ASP A 409 0.89 11.42 -12.39
CA ASP A 409 1.05 10.86 -13.73
C ASP A 409 1.41 11.89 -14.80
N TYR A 410 1.66 11.37 -16.00
CA TYR A 410 1.62 12.15 -17.24
C TYR A 410 0.31 11.89 -17.97
N TYR A 411 -0.26 12.94 -18.53
CA TYR A 411 -1.40 12.88 -19.43
C TYR A 411 -1.03 13.36 -20.83
N ALA A 412 -1.47 12.63 -21.84
CA ALA A 412 -1.39 13.02 -23.25
C ALA A 412 -2.73 12.79 -23.92
N GLY A 413 -3.31 13.79 -24.56
CA GLY A 413 -4.63 13.69 -25.16
C GLY A 413 -4.91 14.72 -26.23
N LEU A 414 -6.13 14.61 -26.78
CA LEU A 414 -6.70 15.53 -27.76
C LEU A 414 -7.77 16.39 -27.10
N ASP A 415 -7.77 17.66 -27.45
CA ASP A 415 -8.74 18.65 -27.03
C ASP A 415 -9.52 19.17 -28.24
N THR A 416 -10.85 19.12 -28.20
CA THR A 416 -11.73 19.61 -29.29
C THR A 416 -11.63 21.11 -29.52
N GLY A 417 -10.96 21.85 -28.64
CA GLY A 417 -10.54 23.23 -28.88
C GLY A 417 -9.42 23.38 -29.91
N GLY A 418 -8.92 22.28 -30.49
CA GLY A 418 -7.96 22.29 -31.58
C GLY A 418 -6.52 22.06 -31.17
N PHE A 419 -6.27 21.18 -30.19
CA PHE A 419 -4.93 20.93 -29.68
C PHE A 419 -4.68 19.46 -29.36
N MET A 420 -3.43 19.03 -29.54
CA MET A 420 -2.86 17.93 -28.76
C MET A 420 -2.23 18.52 -27.50
N VAL A 421 -2.55 17.97 -26.35
CA VAL A 421 -2.06 18.43 -25.03
C VAL A 421 -1.19 17.40 -24.34
N PHE A 422 -0.18 17.89 -23.62
CA PHE A 422 0.67 17.07 -22.76
C PHE A 422 0.94 17.80 -21.44
N GLY A 423 0.89 17.09 -20.33
CA GLY A 423 1.17 17.66 -19.02
C GLY A 423 1.28 16.62 -17.92
N ILE A 424 1.33 17.11 -16.71
CA ILE A 424 1.41 16.31 -15.48
C ILE A 424 0.21 16.55 -14.58
N GLN A 425 -0.14 15.52 -13.84
CA GLN A 425 -1.08 15.58 -12.72
C GLN A 425 -0.32 15.29 -11.43
N SER A 426 -0.47 16.15 -10.45
CA SER A 426 0.06 15.99 -9.09
C SER A 426 -1.03 16.44 -8.12
N ASN A 427 -2.16 15.71 -8.14
CA ASN A 427 -3.45 16.10 -7.55
C ASN A 427 -4.00 17.43 -8.11
N ALA A 428 -3.42 17.93 -9.19
CA ALA A 428 -3.84 19.09 -9.96
C ALA A 428 -3.19 19.05 -11.33
N TRP A 429 -3.89 19.53 -12.34
CA TRP A 429 -3.39 19.62 -13.71
C TRP A 429 -2.32 20.70 -13.89
N SER A 430 -1.24 20.35 -14.58
CA SER A 430 -0.17 21.28 -15.00
C SER A 430 0.24 20.99 -16.43
N GLN A 431 -0.12 21.89 -17.35
CA GLN A 431 0.20 21.74 -18.76
C GLN A 431 1.69 21.98 -19.01
N LEU A 432 2.33 21.08 -19.74
CA LEU A 432 3.74 21.18 -20.14
C LEU A 432 3.89 21.60 -21.60
N ALA A 433 3.06 21.06 -22.49
CA ALA A 433 3.11 21.38 -23.91
C ALA A 433 1.73 21.30 -24.58
N THR A 434 1.53 22.08 -25.63
CA THR A 434 0.42 21.95 -26.58
C THR A 434 0.93 22.09 -28.00
N THR A 435 0.24 21.44 -28.94
CA THR A 435 0.48 21.58 -30.35
C THR A 435 -0.86 21.72 -31.06
N PRO A 436 -1.05 22.79 -31.90
CA PRO A 436 -2.28 22.95 -32.68
C PRO A 436 -2.51 21.75 -33.60
N MET A 437 -3.73 21.22 -33.58
CA MET A 437 -4.20 20.22 -34.53
C MET A 437 -5.73 20.24 -34.59
N THR A 438 -6.30 20.02 -35.77
CA THR A 438 -7.76 19.90 -35.88
C THR A 438 -8.20 18.60 -35.19
N VAL A 439 -9.12 18.72 -34.21
CA VAL A 439 -9.75 17.61 -33.52
C VAL A 439 -11.25 17.67 -33.78
N ALA A 440 -11.72 16.85 -34.71
CA ALA A 440 -13.15 16.76 -35.05
C ALA A 440 -13.84 15.75 -34.14
N ILE A 441 -15.01 16.11 -33.61
CA ILE A 441 -15.89 15.17 -32.88
C ILE A 441 -16.32 14.04 -33.80
N ASN A 442 -16.55 12.85 -33.22
CA ASN A 442 -16.93 11.62 -33.93
C ASN A 442 -15.92 11.17 -34.99
N THR A 443 -14.67 11.57 -34.83
CA THR A 443 -13.56 11.07 -35.66
C THR A 443 -12.61 10.28 -34.79
N THR A 444 -12.22 9.10 -35.25
CA THR A 444 -11.24 8.25 -34.55
C THR A 444 -9.83 8.73 -34.86
N TYR A 445 -9.03 8.91 -33.84
CA TYR A 445 -7.62 9.25 -33.90
C TYR A 445 -6.79 8.16 -33.26
N HIS A 446 -5.73 7.73 -33.94
CA HIS A 446 -4.73 6.87 -33.36
C HIS A 446 -3.71 7.72 -32.59
N LEU A 447 -3.52 7.41 -31.29
CA LEU A 447 -2.51 8.03 -30.43
C LEU A 447 -1.38 7.05 -30.17
N LYS A 448 -0.13 7.54 -30.23
CA LYS A 448 1.05 6.78 -29.83
C LYS A 448 1.95 7.63 -28.95
N ILE A 449 2.35 7.08 -27.82
CA ILE A 449 3.27 7.69 -26.86
C ILE A 449 4.49 6.79 -26.70
N VAL A 450 5.67 7.30 -27.06
CA VAL A 450 6.95 6.59 -26.86
C VAL A 450 7.63 7.18 -25.65
N MET A 451 7.96 6.33 -24.68
CA MET A 451 8.62 6.68 -23.41
C MET A 451 10.01 6.08 -23.38
N GLN A 452 11.03 6.90 -23.18
CA GLN A 452 12.42 6.47 -23.08
C GLN A 452 13.15 7.32 -22.01
N GLY A 453 13.28 6.78 -20.82
CA GLY A 453 13.78 7.54 -19.66
C GLY A 453 12.91 8.75 -19.40
N SER A 454 13.50 9.95 -19.44
CA SER A 454 12.79 11.23 -19.31
C SER A 454 12.25 11.78 -20.63
N LEU A 455 12.55 11.16 -21.77
CA LEU A 455 12.14 11.61 -23.09
C LEU A 455 10.79 11.01 -23.48
N PHE A 456 9.84 11.86 -23.86
CA PHE A 456 8.51 11.50 -24.36
C PHE A 456 8.34 12.01 -25.78
N LYS A 457 7.81 11.17 -26.67
CA LYS A 457 7.40 11.53 -28.03
C LYS A 457 5.95 11.13 -28.23
N LEU A 458 5.11 12.11 -28.56
CA LEU A 458 3.68 11.95 -28.72
C LEU A 458 3.29 12.11 -30.17
N TYR A 459 2.51 11.19 -30.69
CA TYR A 459 2.08 11.12 -32.06
C TYR A 459 0.55 11.06 -32.14
N ALA A 460 0.00 11.72 -33.13
CA ALA A 460 -1.39 11.62 -33.54
C ALA A 460 -1.47 11.85 -35.05
N VAL A 461 -2.26 11.04 -35.76
CA VAL A 461 -2.46 11.05 -37.22
C VAL A 461 -1.20 10.59 -37.99
N ASP A 462 -0.07 11.29 -37.87
CA ASP A 462 1.22 10.87 -38.42
C ASP A 462 2.03 10.13 -37.34
N MET A 463 2.26 8.84 -37.56
CA MET A 463 2.98 7.99 -36.62
C MET A 463 4.51 8.03 -36.78
N ASN A 464 5.02 8.80 -37.74
CA ASN A 464 6.46 8.94 -38.01
C ASN A 464 7.04 10.22 -37.39
N THR A 465 6.25 11.31 -37.41
CA THR A 465 6.68 12.63 -36.90
C THR A 465 5.94 12.96 -35.62
N PRO A 466 6.63 13.07 -34.46
CA PRO A 466 5.96 13.40 -33.22
C PRO A 466 5.38 14.82 -33.24
N LYS A 467 4.16 14.96 -32.76
CA LYS A 467 3.52 16.27 -32.53
C LYS A 467 4.12 17.00 -31.34
N VAL A 468 4.52 16.25 -30.32
CA VAL A 468 5.19 16.77 -29.12
C VAL A 468 6.42 15.91 -28.85
N THR A 469 7.53 16.57 -28.56
CA THR A 469 8.75 15.96 -27.99
C THR A 469 9.09 16.73 -26.74
N TRP A 470 9.15 16.06 -25.61
CA TRP A 470 9.35 16.69 -24.31
C TRP A 470 10.24 15.85 -23.39
N THR A 471 10.98 16.51 -22.53
CA THR A 471 11.81 15.86 -21.51
C THR A 471 11.33 16.25 -20.12
N ASN A 472 10.95 15.26 -19.32
CA ASN A 472 10.54 15.44 -17.93
C ASN A 472 10.84 14.17 -17.11
N SER A 473 11.34 14.32 -15.89
CA SER A 473 11.73 13.20 -15.01
C SER A 473 10.91 13.10 -13.72
N THR A 474 9.78 13.80 -13.64
CA THR A 474 8.97 13.88 -12.42
C THR A 474 8.47 12.51 -12.01
N PHE A 475 7.92 11.73 -12.96
CA PHE A 475 7.43 10.37 -12.69
C PHE A 475 8.23 9.36 -13.51
N ALA A 476 8.87 8.42 -12.80
CA ALA A 476 9.77 7.45 -13.43
C ALA A 476 9.04 6.22 -13.98
N ARG A 477 7.89 5.85 -13.40
CA ARG A 477 7.16 4.61 -13.65
C ARG A 477 5.72 4.70 -13.14
N GLY A 478 4.88 3.74 -13.51
CA GLY A 478 3.50 3.63 -13.05
C GLY A 478 2.60 2.93 -14.05
N GLN A 479 1.33 2.82 -13.69
CA GLN A 479 0.27 2.27 -14.54
C GLN A 479 0.02 3.14 -15.78
N ILE A 480 -0.66 2.55 -16.76
CA ILE A 480 -1.24 3.27 -17.89
C ILE A 480 -2.77 3.35 -17.72
N GLY A 481 -3.41 4.21 -18.49
CA GLY A 481 -4.87 4.30 -18.45
C GLY A 481 -5.45 5.22 -19.50
N VAL A 482 -6.78 5.28 -19.47
CA VAL A 482 -7.59 6.18 -20.30
C VAL A 482 -8.29 7.21 -19.42
N ARG A 483 -8.47 8.43 -19.92
CA ARG A 483 -9.07 9.55 -19.21
C ARG A 483 -9.92 10.40 -20.14
N ALA A 484 -11.07 10.85 -19.65
CA ALA A 484 -11.89 11.89 -20.28
C ALA A 484 -12.16 13.03 -19.29
N PHE A 485 -12.21 14.24 -19.79
CA PHE A 485 -12.50 15.44 -19.04
C PHE A 485 -13.59 16.25 -19.75
N GLN A 486 -14.74 16.37 -19.11
CA GLN A 486 -15.91 17.11 -19.57
C GLN A 486 -16.42 16.69 -20.96
N CYS A 487 -16.15 15.45 -21.39
CA CYS A 487 -16.60 14.95 -22.68
C CYS A 487 -16.98 13.48 -22.61
N ASN A 488 -17.72 13.03 -23.64
CA ASN A 488 -17.90 11.61 -23.92
C ASN A 488 -16.81 11.17 -24.89
N ALA A 489 -16.15 10.08 -24.55
CA ALA A 489 -15.09 9.50 -25.38
C ALA A 489 -15.22 7.98 -25.43
N SER A 490 -14.67 7.39 -26.50
CA SER A 490 -14.47 5.94 -26.59
C SER A 490 -13.04 5.62 -26.91
N PHE A 491 -12.59 4.50 -26.35
CA PHE A 491 -11.23 3.98 -26.51
C PHE A 491 -11.28 2.57 -27.07
N ASP A 492 -10.32 2.25 -27.92
CA ASP A 492 -10.14 0.91 -28.48
C ASP A 492 -8.65 0.63 -28.67
N ASN A 493 -8.32 -0.66 -28.87
CA ASN A 493 -6.97 -1.12 -29.20
C ASN A 493 -5.89 -0.55 -28.28
N VAL A 494 -6.18 -0.42 -26.97
CA VAL A 494 -5.18 0.02 -26.01
C VAL A 494 -4.09 -1.02 -25.89
N SER A 495 -2.86 -0.64 -26.17
CA SER A 495 -1.71 -1.54 -26.07
C SER A 495 -0.51 -0.86 -25.43
N PHE A 496 0.27 -1.63 -24.70
CA PHE A 496 1.54 -1.20 -24.13
C PHE A 496 2.62 -2.24 -24.40
N THR A 497 3.62 -1.84 -25.16
CA THR A 497 4.83 -2.64 -25.36
C THR A 497 5.92 -2.10 -24.45
N ASN A 498 6.22 -2.84 -23.40
CA ASN A 498 7.23 -2.47 -22.43
C ASN A 498 8.63 -2.70 -23.00
N ALA A 499 9.50 -1.70 -22.88
CA ALA A 499 10.91 -1.87 -23.23
C ALA A 499 11.59 -2.80 -22.22
N VAL A 500 12.08 -3.92 -22.70
CA VAL A 500 12.88 -4.84 -21.86
C VAL A 500 14.21 -4.15 -21.54
N PRO A 501 14.69 -4.16 -20.29
CA PRO A 501 16.00 -3.62 -19.97
C PRO A 501 17.08 -4.38 -20.74
N THR A 502 17.79 -3.67 -21.59
CA THR A 502 18.78 -4.25 -22.50
C THR A 502 20.18 -4.31 -21.90
N ARG A 503 20.40 -3.77 -20.69
CA ARG A 503 21.75 -3.61 -20.16
C ARG A 503 21.84 -3.87 -18.65
N LEU A 504 22.68 -4.87 -18.29
CA LEU A 504 23.18 -5.06 -16.94
C LEU A 504 24.52 -4.33 -16.83
N ASN A 505 24.62 -3.36 -15.92
CA ASN A 505 25.89 -2.70 -15.61
C ASN A 505 26.49 -3.33 -14.36
N VAL A 506 27.82 -3.34 -14.29
CA VAL A 506 28.57 -3.79 -13.13
C VAL A 506 29.68 -2.81 -12.81
N ALA A 507 29.80 -2.46 -11.55
CA ALA A 507 30.92 -1.71 -11.00
C ALA A 507 31.60 -2.53 -9.91
N ALA A 508 32.93 -2.50 -9.84
CA ALA A 508 33.68 -3.16 -8.79
C ALA A 508 34.33 -2.11 -7.89
N THR A 509 34.11 -2.19 -6.59
CA THR A 509 34.68 -1.27 -5.61
C THR A 509 34.97 -2.04 -4.33
N ASN A 510 36.21 -1.99 -3.84
CA ASN A 510 36.65 -2.59 -2.57
C ASN A 510 36.22 -4.06 -2.37
N GLY A 511 36.39 -4.89 -3.41
CA GLY A 511 36.06 -6.33 -3.34
C GLY A 511 34.56 -6.63 -3.41
N GLN A 512 33.75 -5.65 -3.71
CA GLN A 512 32.31 -5.79 -3.94
C GLN A 512 31.96 -5.48 -5.39
N LEU A 513 31.10 -6.30 -5.99
CA LEU A 513 30.47 -6.05 -7.29
C LEU A 513 29.10 -5.40 -7.06
N THR A 514 28.88 -4.26 -7.65
CA THR A 514 27.55 -3.62 -7.66
C THR A 514 26.95 -3.77 -9.04
N PHE A 515 25.87 -4.54 -9.13
CA PHE A 515 25.09 -4.70 -10.34
C PHE A 515 23.98 -3.66 -10.37
N THR A 516 23.83 -2.99 -11.51
CA THR A 516 22.72 -2.05 -11.73
C THR A 516 22.05 -2.34 -13.07
N TRP A 517 20.73 -2.29 -13.08
CA TRP A 517 19.94 -2.38 -14.30
C TRP A 517 18.73 -1.44 -14.20
N PRO A 518 18.25 -0.92 -15.34
CA PRO A 518 17.06 -0.09 -15.35
C PRO A 518 15.89 -0.82 -14.68
N PHE A 519 15.05 -0.06 -14.01
CA PHE A 519 13.83 -0.61 -13.44
C PHE A 519 13.01 -1.27 -14.56
N ALA A 520 12.78 -2.57 -14.45
CA ALA A 520 11.99 -3.33 -15.38
C ALA A 520 10.74 -3.86 -14.69
N PRO A 521 9.57 -3.81 -15.33
CA PRO A 521 8.31 -4.26 -14.74
C PRO A 521 8.15 -5.78 -14.67
N VAL A 522 9.02 -6.53 -15.31
CA VAL A 522 9.09 -7.98 -15.15
C VAL A 522 9.91 -8.29 -13.89
N ASN A 523 9.53 -9.32 -13.17
CA ASN A 523 10.33 -9.88 -12.08
C ASN A 523 11.69 -10.36 -12.61
N VAL A 524 12.57 -9.40 -12.91
CA VAL A 524 13.92 -9.67 -13.37
C VAL A 524 14.76 -10.01 -12.16
N LYS A 525 15.31 -11.22 -12.14
CA LYS A 525 16.28 -11.65 -11.13
C LYS A 525 17.66 -11.70 -11.74
N LEU A 526 18.66 -11.34 -10.94
CA LEU A 526 20.04 -11.59 -11.30
C LEU A 526 20.34 -13.07 -11.04
N TYR A 527 20.85 -13.75 -12.04
CA TYR A 527 21.31 -15.13 -11.95
C TYR A 527 22.82 -15.18 -12.04
N SER A 528 23.40 -16.20 -11.47
CA SER A 528 24.84 -16.44 -11.55
C SER A 528 25.16 -17.92 -11.77
N ALA A 529 26.26 -18.19 -12.48
CA ALA A 529 26.82 -19.51 -12.67
C ALA A 529 28.33 -19.44 -12.81
N THR A 530 29.04 -20.53 -12.46
CA THR A 530 30.46 -20.68 -12.69
C THR A 530 30.80 -21.21 -14.09
N ASN A 531 29.79 -21.66 -14.83
CA ASN A 531 29.91 -22.21 -16.17
C ASN A 531 28.75 -21.70 -17.08
N LEU A 532 29.09 -21.28 -18.32
CA LEU A 532 28.12 -20.78 -19.32
C LEU A 532 27.54 -21.87 -20.24
N GLN A 533 27.80 -23.15 -20.02
CA GLN A 533 27.33 -24.22 -20.91
C GLN A 533 25.80 -24.32 -20.99
N SER A 534 25.07 -23.76 -20.02
CA SER A 534 23.61 -23.59 -20.07
C SER A 534 23.19 -22.44 -19.18
N PRO A 535 22.95 -21.24 -19.72
CA PRO A 535 22.52 -20.09 -18.91
C PRO A 535 21.19 -20.32 -18.17
N LEU A 536 20.38 -21.27 -18.60
CA LEU A 536 19.13 -21.64 -17.94
C LEU A 536 19.31 -22.44 -16.64
N LEU A 537 20.51 -22.92 -16.32
CA LEU A 537 20.81 -23.71 -15.12
C LEU A 537 21.51 -22.92 -14.01
N GLY A 538 21.64 -21.59 -14.15
CA GLY A 538 22.17 -20.74 -13.09
C GLY A 538 21.20 -20.62 -11.91
N SER A 539 21.74 -20.33 -10.73
CA SER A 539 20.95 -20.05 -9.54
C SER A 539 20.66 -18.56 -9.42
N PRO A 540 19.46 -18.17 -8.98
CA PRO A 540 19.20 -16.78 -8.64
C PRO A 540 20.14 -16.34 -7.53
N VAL A 541 20.68 -15.13 -7.62
CA VAL A 541 21.46 -14.53 -6.54
C VAL A 541 20.53 -14.32 -5.35
N ALA A 542 20.89 -14.88 -4.20
CA ALA A 542 20.02 -14.96 -3.02
C ALA A 542 19.74 -13.60 -2.33
N ILE A 543 20.43 -12.54 -2.75
CA ILE A 543 20.29 -11.21 -2.20
C ILE A 543 19.20 -10.47 -3.00
N SER A 544 18.28 -9.81 -2.30
CA SER A 544 17.28 -8.97 -2.95
C SER A 544 17.90 -7.63 -3.38
N PRO A 545 17.65 -7.17 -4.62
CA PRO A 545 18.10 -5.86 -5.06
C PRO A 545 17.31 -4.75 -4.35
N SER A 546 17.94 -3.62 -4.16
CA SER A 546 17.30 -2.38 -3.73
C SER A 546 17.04 -1.46 -4.94
N LEU A 547 15.94 -0.73 -4.91
CA LEU A 547 15.64 0.27 -5.92
C LEU A 547 16.25 1.61 -5.48
N VAL A 548 17.22 2.09 -6.27
CA VAL A 548 17.85 3.39 -6.04
C VAL A 548 17.55 4.27 -7.26
N ASN A 549 16.79 5.34 -7.06
CA ASN A 549 16.24 6.17 -8.13
C ASN A 549 15.40 5.32 -9.10
N THR A 550 15.81 5.18 -10.36
CA THR A 550 15.12 4.41 -11.40
C THR A 550 15.87 3.13 -11.78
N GLN A 551 16.78 2.67 -10.93
CA GLN A 551 17.61 1.50 -11.19
C GLN A 551 17.57 0.51 -10.02
N TRP A 552 17.47 -0.77 -10.35
CA TRP A 552 17.75 -1.83 -9.40
C TRP A 552 19.24 -1.88 -9.12
N THR A 553 19.62 -1.94 -7.85
CA THR A 553 21.00 -2.01 -7.38
C THR A 553 21.16 -3.22 -6.48
N LEU A 554 22.13 -4.06 -6.79
CA LEU A 554 22.43 -5.27 -6.03
C LEU A 554 23.93 -5.36 -5.75
N PRO A 555 24.37 -5.12 -4.50
CA PRO A 555 25.73 -5.39 -4.10
C PRO A 555 25.94 -6.90 -3.88
N VAL A 556 26.97 -7.47 -4.48
CA VAL A 556 27.37 -8.87 -4.33
C VAL A 556 28.83 -8.90 -3.95
N GLN A 557 29.19 -9.67 -2.92
CA GLN A 557 30.60 -9.90 -2.60
C GLN A 557 31.31 -10.56 -3.79
N GLN A 558 32.50 -10.07 -4.12
CA GLN A 558 33.27 -10.64 -5.22
C GLN A 558 33.56 -12.11 -4.91
N PRO A 559 33.16 -13.06 -5.79
CA PRO A 559 33.36 -14.47 -5.54
C PRO A 559 34.84 -14.83 -5.54
N ALA A 560 35.23 -15.75 -4.68
CA ALA A 560 36.60 -16.30 -4.65
C ALA A 560 36.89 -17.17 -5.89
N ALA A 561 35.89 -17.53 -6.67
CA ALA A 561 36.03 -18.34 -7.88
C ALA A 561 36.68 -17.53 -9.02
N SER A 562 37.54 -18.18 -9.77
CA SER A 562 38.29 -17.56 -10.88
C SER A 562 37.42 -17.11 -12.05
N ARG A 563 36.16 -17.58 -12.13
CA ARG A 563 35.16 -17.17 -13.13
C ARG A 563 33.78 -17.26 -12.54
N GLN A 564 33.01 -16.17 -12.68
CA GLN A 564 31.61 -16.11 -12.36
C GLN A 564 30.90 -15.33 -13.46
N TYR A 565 29.78 -15.85 -13.93
CA TYR A 565 28.94 -15.22 -14.96
C TYR A 565 27.65 -14.75 -14.33
N TYR A 566 27.15 -13.61 -14.78
CA TYR A 566 25.92 -13.01 -14.29
C TYR A 566 25.04 -12.60 -15.46
N TRP A 567 23.72 -12.80 -15.33
CA TRP A 567 22.75 -12.33 -16.32
C TRP A 567 21.41 -12.02 -15.65
N LEU A 568 20.61 -11.20 -16.34
CA LEU A 568 19.23 -10.93 -15.95
C LEU A 568 18.30 -11.93 -16.62
N GLN A 569 17.36 -12.49 -15.86
CA GLN A 569 16.33 -13.36 -16.39
C GLN A 569 14.99 -12.89 -15.83
N GLY A 570 14.05 -12.59 -16.73
CA GLY A 570 12.65 -12.33 -16.42
C GLY A 570 11.89 -13.63 -16.18
N ARG A 571 10.91 -13.59 -15.29
CA ARG A 571 9.93 -14.66 -15.10
C ARG A 571 8.56 -14.18 -15.50
#